data_40b8fe9564283d47cf14d88613c3a132
#
_entry.id   40b8fe9564283d47cf14d88613c3a132
#
_cell.length_a   1.000
_cell.length_b   1.000
_cell.length_c   1.000
_cell.angle_alpha   90.00
_cell.angle_beta   90.00
_cell.angle_gamma   90.00
#
_symmetry.space_group_name_H-M   'P 1'
#
loop_
_entity.id
_entity.type
_entity.pdbx_description
1 polymer ?
#
loop_
_entity_poly.entity_id
_entity_poly.type
_entity_poly.pdbx_seq_one_letter_code
_entity_poly.pdbx_strand_id
1 'polypeptide(L)'
;MRVVIAEDLFLLRDGLTRMLQAHGLEIAAAVENGADLLAAVTSEKPDVAIVDVRLPPTFTDEGIRAALAARREVPGLPVLVLSQYVEQLYARELLASGSGGIGYLLKDRVFDSAQFVDAVRRVAAGGTAMDPEVIARLLARNTGNGTLAVLSPREREVLALMAEGRSNAAIAQRMVITERAVAKHTASIFLRLDLQPSDDDNRRVLAVIAYLGG
;
A
#
# COMPACT_ATOMS: atom_id res chain seq x y z
N MET A 1 -16.40 -6.31 -21.70
CA MET A 1 -15.90 -5.64 -20.50
C MET A 1 -14.72 -4.77 -20.89
N ARG A 2 -14.83 -3.47 -20.68
CA ARG A 2 -13.85 -2.44 -21.07
C ARG A 2 -12.92 -2.14 -19.92
N VAL A 3 -11.62 -2.14 -20.17
CA VAL A 3 -10.56 -1.97 -19.16
C VAL A 3 -9.69 -0.78 -19.54
N VAL A 4 -9.34 0.04 -18.57
CA VAL A 4 -8.26 1.02 -18.67
C VAL A 4 -7.09 0.53 -17.82
N ILE A 5 -5.87 0.59 -18.37
CA ILE A 5 -4.64 0.18 -17.68
C ILE A 5 -3.75 1.42 -17.51
N ALA A 6 -3.25 1.64 -16.29
CA ALA A 6 -2.20 2.63 -15.99
C ALA A 6 -0.97 1.92 -15.41
N GLU A 7 0.08 1.81 -16.22
CA GLU A 7 1.33 1.14 -15.90
C GLU A 7 2.45 1.80 -16.73
N ASP A 8 3.50 2.27 -16.11
CA ASP A 8 4.60 2.96 -16.79
C ASP A 8 5.59 2.00 -17.47
N LEU A 9 5.76 0.79 -16.91
CA LEU A 9 6.65 -0.23 -17.48
C LEU A 9 6.05 -0.82 -18.76
N PHE A 10 6.63 -0.47 -19.90
CA PHE A 10 6.14 -0.91 -21.21
C PHE A 10 5.89 -2.41 -21.32
N LEU A 11 6.84 -3.26 -20.88
CA LEU A 11 6.70 -4.70 -20.99
C LEU A 11 5.54 -5.26 -20.17
N LEU A 12 5.32 -4.71 -18.97
CA LEU A 12 4.22 -5.14 -18.12
C LEU A 12 2.88 -4.66 -18.68
N ARG A 13 2.82 -3.41 -19.15
CA ARG A 13 1.63 -2.83 -19.79
C ARG A 13 1.21 -3.61 -21.05
N ASP A 14 2.19 -3.93 -21.93
CA ASP A 14 1.93 -4.74 -23.14
C ASP A 14 1.51 -6.17 -22.78
N GLY A 15 2.18 -6.78 -21.81
CA GLY A 15 1.83 -8.11 -21.29
C GLY A 15 0.43 -8.16 -20.73
N LEU A 16 0.03 -7.22 -19.87
CA LEU A 16 -1.32 -7.09 -19.33
C LEU A 16 -2.35 -6.90 -20.44
N THR A 17 -2.06 -6.02 -21.39
CA THR A 17 -2.94 -5.75 -22.54
C THR A 17 -3.22 -7.02 -23.32
N ARG A 18 -2.19 -7.73 -23.76
CA ARG A 18 -2.34 -8.98 -24.54
C ARG A 18 -3.04 -10.08 -23.75
N MET A 19 -2.68 -10.25 -22.49
CA MET A 19 -3.27 -11.26 -21.62
C MET A 19 -4.78 -11.00 -21.45
N LEU A 20 -5.19 -9.78 -21.14
CA LEU A 20 -6.59 -9.45 -20.96
C LEU A 20 -7.38 -9.58 -22.26
N GLN A 21 -6.81 -9.15 -23.39
CA GLN A 21 -7.43 -9.32 -24.72
C GLN A 21 -7.60 -10.82 -25.09
N ALA A 22 -6.63 -11.66 -24.78
CA ALA A 22 -6.72 -13.11 -25.00
C ALA A 22 -7.86 -13.76 -24.19
N HIS A 23 -8.26 -13.14 -23.07
CA HIS A 23 -9.40 -13.57 -22.25
C HIS A 23 -10.72 -12.83 -22.59
N GLY A 24 -10.77 -12.14 -23.72
CA GLY A 24 -11.98 -11.49 -24.24
C GLY A 24 -12.33 -10.16 -23.59
N LEU A 25 -11.36 -9.48 -22.95
CA LEU A 25 -11.54 -8.13 -22.42
C LEU A 25 -11.10 -7.10 -23.46
N GLU A 26 -11.78 -5.98 -23.54
CA GLU A 26 -11.45 -4.86 -24.40
C GLU A 26 -10.58 -3.85 -23.64
N ILE A 27 -9.43 -3.52 -24.17
CA ILE A 27 -8.57 -2.48 -23.60
C ILE A 27 -8.97 -1.15 -24.22
N ALA A 28 -9.70 -0.34 -23.47
CA ALA A 28 -10.18 0.98 -23.89
C ALA A 28 -9.05 2.01 -23.94
N ALA A 29 -8.12 1.95 -22.99
CA ALA A 29 -6.89 2.73 -23.01
C ALA A 29 -5.80 2.04 -22.17
N ALA A 30 -4.54 2.29 -22.55
CA ALA A 30 -3.36 1.88 -21.80
C ALA A 30 -2.42 3.10 -21.71
N VAL A 31 -2.24 3.62 -20.49
CA VAL A 31 -1.57 4.89 -20.18
C VAL A 31 -0.40 4.70 -19.25
N GLU A 32 0.47 5.72 -19.12
CA GLU A 32 1.74 5.61 -18.41
C GLU A 32 1.79 6.42 -17.11
N ASN A 33 0.79 7.29 -16.85
CA ASN A 33 0.79 8.20 -15.71
C ASN A 33 -0.63 8.46 -15.17
N GLY A 34 -0.70 9.09 -14.00
CA GLY A 34 -1.96 9.35 -13.32
C GLY A 34 -2.86 10.40 -14.00
N ALA A 35 -2.28 11.38 -14.70
CA ALA A 35 -3.06 12.41 -15.40
C ALA A 35 -3.80 11.81 -16.60
N ASP A 36 -3.11 10.97 -17.38
CA ASP A 36 -3.70 10.26 -18.51
C ASP A 36 -4.72 9.21 -18.05
N LEU A 37 -4.49 8.58 -16.89
CA LEU A 37 -5.47 7.70 -16.28
C LEU A 37 -6.79 8.44 -16.03
N LEU A 38 -6.75 9.60 -15.39
CA LEU A 38 -7.94 10.40 -15.08
C LEU A 38 -8.68 10.81 -16.34
N ALA A 39 -7.96 11.26 -17.35
CA ALA A 39 -8.54 11.59 -18.67
C ALA A 39 -9.20 10.37 -19.32
N ALA A 40 -8.50 9.22 -19.33
CA ALA A 40 -8.98 7.99 -19.94
C ALA A 40 -10.25 7.44 -19.25
N VAL A 41 -10.31 7.40 -17.92
CA VAL A 41 -11.51 6.89 -17.23
C VAL A 41 -12.73 7.78 -17.41
N THR A 42 -12.51 9.08 -17.56
CA THR A 42 -13.59 10.06 -17.81
C THR A 42 -14.15 9.93 -19.22
N SER A 43 -13.29 9.79 -20.24
CA SER A 43 -13.70 9.69 -21.64
C SER A 43 -14.23 8.30 -22.00
N GLU A 44 -13.52 7.26 -21.58
CA GLU A 44 -13.79 5.87 -21.99
C GLU A 44 -14.86 5.17 -21.15
N LYS A 45 -15.09 5.65 -19.93
CA LYS A 45 -16.07 5.06 -18.97
C LYS A 45 -15.91 3.54 -18.86
N PRO A 46 -14.73 3.06 -18.43
CA PRO A 46 -14.46 1.63 -18.38
C PRO A 46 -15.26 0.93 -17.28
N ASP A 47 -15.38 -0.40 -17.42
CA ASP A 47 -15.97 -1.25 -16.40
C ASP A 47 -15.01 -1.44 -15.21
N VAL A 48 -13.70 -1.28 -15.43
CA VAL A 48 -12.66 -1.36 -14.40
C VAL A 48 -11.39 -0.65 -14.84
N ALA A 49 -10.69 -0.01 -13.91
CA ALA A 49 -9.33 0.50 -14.10
C ALA A 49 -8.33 -0.37 -13.34
N ILE A 50 -7.24 -0.76 -14.02
CA ILE A 50 -6.10 -1.46 -13.43
C ILE A 50 -4.98 -0.44 -13.31
N VAL A 51 -4.44 -0.24 -12.10
CA VAL A 51 -3.58 0.90 -11.79
C VAL A 51 -2.36 0.44 -11.00
N ASP A 52 -1.15 0.70 -11.54
CA ASP A 52 0.06 0.58 -10.74
C ASP A 52 0.10 1.66 -9.65
N VAL A 53 0.58 1.31 -8.46
CA VAL A 53 0.79 2.26 -7.35
C VAL A 53 1.80 3.34 -7.73
N ARG A 54 2.92 2.93 -8.35
CA ARG A 54 4.09 3.78 -8.58
C ARG A 54 4.19 4.28 -10.00
N LEU A 55 3.39 5.29 -10.32
CA LEU A 55 3.45 5.97 -11.60
C LEU A 55 4.35 7.22 -11.55
N PRO A 56 4.88 7.70 -12.70
CA PRO A 56 5.58 8.96 -12.74
C PRO A 56 4.66 10.13 -12.31
N PRO A 57 5.22 11.28 -11.84
CA PRO A 57 6.63 11.66 -11.89
C PRO A 57 7.48 11.19 -10.70
N THR A 58 6.92 10.90 -9.53
CA THR A 58 7.73 10.62 -8.32
C THR A 58 7.92 9.13 -8.05
N PHE A 59 7.13 8.27 -8.69
CA PHE A 59 7.16 6.82 -8.53
C PHE A 59 6.90 6.37 -7.06
N THR A 60 6.09 7.13 -6.33
CA THR A 60 5.72 6.83 -4.95
C THR A 60 4.27 6.32 -4.84
N ASP A 61 3.29 7.22 -4.87
CA ASP A 61 1.87 6.93 -4.65
C ASP A 61 0.94 7.56 -5.70
N GLU A 62 1.51 8.05 -6.80
CA GLU A 62 0.76 8.75 -7.84
C GLU A 62 -0.39 7.93 -8.39
N GLY A 63 -0.19 6.63 -8.58
CA GLY A 63 -1.24 5.74 -9.09
C GLY A 63 -2.42 5.65 -8.14
N ILE A 64 -2.17 5.54 -6.83
CA ILE A 64 -3.24 5.52 -5.82
C ILE A 64 -3.97 6.85 -5.78
N ARG A 65 -3.25 7.98 -5.80
CA ARG A 65 -3.86 9.31 -5.82
C ARG A 65 -4.72 9.49 -7.06
N ALA A 66 -4.23 9.05 -8.22
CA ALA A 66 -4.98 9.10 -9.47
C ALA A 66 -6.21 8.18 -9.42
N ALA A 67 -6.10 6.98 -8.87
CA ALA A 67 -7.23 6.07 -8.68
C ALA A 67 -8.31 6.65 -7.78
N LEU A 68 -7.93 7.27 -6.66
CA LEU A 68 -8.84 7.95 -5.74
C LEU A 68 -9.49 9.18 -6.40
N ALA A 69 -8.73 9.97 -7.16
CA ALA A 69 -9.26 11.08 -7.94
C ALA A 69 -10.26 10.58 -8.99
N ALA A 70 -9.92 9.54 -9.75
CA ALA A 70 -10.80 8.91 -10.74
C ALA A 70 -12.12 8.45 -10.13
N ARG A 71 -12.11 7.86 -8.92
CA ARG A 71 -13.33 7.45 -8.22
C ARG A 71 -14.18 8.62 -7.71
N ARG A 72 -13.58 9.80 -7.48
CA ARG A 72 -14.34 11.04 -7.16
C ARG A 72 -15.03 11.60 -8.39
N GLU A 73 -14.34 11.60 -9.54
CA GLU A 73 -14.88 12.08 -10.82
C GLU A 73 -15.90 11.10 -11.41
N VAL A 74 -15.68 9.80 -11.25
CA VAL A 74 -16.56 8.72 -11.72
C VAL A 74 -16.98 7.87 -10.51
N PRO A 75 -18.05 8.27 -9.78
CA PRO A 75 -18.48 7.55 -8.59
C PRO A 75 -18.83 6.09 -8.90
N GLY A 76 -18.31 5.19 -8.09
CA GLY A 76 -18.49 3.75 -8.28
C GLY A 76 -17.55 3.10 -9.28
N LEU A 77 -16.59 3.81 -9.89
CA LEU A 77 -15.58 3.24 -10.77
C LEU A 77 -14.85 2.07 -10.07
N PRO A 78 -14.92 0.84 -10.61
CA PRO A 78 -14.15 -0.26 -10.08
C PRO A 78 -12.65 -0.06 -10.35
N VAL A 79 -11.81 -0.26 -9.32
CA VAL A 79 -10.36 -0.10 -9.42
C VAL A 79 -9.64 -1.31 -8.86
N LEU A 80 -8.76 -1.90 -9.65
CA LEU A 80 -7.81 -2.91 -9.22
C LEU A 80 -6.40 -2.31 -9.19
N VAL A 81 -5.84 -2.19 -8.02
CA VAL A 81 -4.48 -1.68 -7.82
C VAL A 81 -3.48 -2.82 -7.91
N LEU A 82 -2.40 -2.61 -8.64
CA LEU A 82 -1.22 -3.48 -8.68
C LEU A 82 -0.07 -2.84 -7.93
N SER A 83 0.60 -3.60 -7.08
CA SER A 83 1.75 -3.12 -6.32
C SER A 83 2.87 -4.14 -6.29
N GLN A 84 4.11 -3.69 -6.27
CA GLN A 84 5.25 -4.57 -6.04
C GLN A 84 5.38 -4.97 -4.58
N TYR A 85 4.86 -4.15 -3.66
CA TYR A 85 4.96 -4.34 -2.22
C TYR A 85 3.61 -4.15 -1.52
N VAL A 86 3.49 -4.68 -0.30
CA VAL A 86 2.30 -4.47 0.52
C VAL A 86 2.37 -3.09 1.18
N GLU A 87 1.70 -2.13 0.60
CA GLU A 87 1.60 -0.76 1.11
C GLU A 87 0.26 -0.57 1.84
N GLN A 88 0.29 -0.81 3.15
CA GLN A 88 -0.92 -0.88 3.99
C GLN A 88 -1.72 0.43 4.03
N LEU A 89 -1.05 1.59 3.99
CA LEU A 89 -1.70 2.89 4.04
C LEU A 89 -2.66 3.06 2.86
N TYR A 90 -2.21 2.72 1.68
CA TYR A 90 -2.98 2.86 0.44
C TYR A 90 -4.12 1.85 0.34
N ALA A 91 -3.90 0.60 0.78
CA ALA A 91 -4.97 -0.39 0.83
C ALA A 91 -6.11 0.06 1.76
N ARG A 92 -5.79 0.70 2.91
CA ARG A 92 -6.80 1.27 3.82
C ARG A 92 -7.54 2.44 3.20
N GLU A 93 -6.85 3.35 2.54
CA GLU A 93 -7.44 4.53 1.91
C GLU A 93 -8.42 4.14 0.80
N LEU A 94 -8.05 3.15 -0.02
CA LEU A 94 -8.95 2.58 -1.03
C LEU A 94 -10.19 1.94 -0.39
N LEU A 95 -10.03 1.12 0.64
CA LEU A 95 -11.14 0.45 1.33
C LEU A 95 -12.05 1.45 2.04
N ALA A 96 -11.51 2.54 2.59
CA ALA A 96 -12.29 3.59 3.25
C ALA A 96 -13.21 4.37 2.29
N SER A 97 -12.99 4.30 0.98
CA SER A 97 -13.84 4.95 -0.02
C SER A 97 -15.28 4.38 -0.10
N GLY A 98 -15.58 3.29 0.61
CA GLY A 98 -16.93 2.82 0.96
C GLY A 98 -17.81 2.26 -0.15
N SER A 99 -17.46 2.42 -1.41
CA SER A 99 -18.16 1.84 -2.57
C SER A 99 -17.42 0.58 -3.02
N GLY A 100 -18.13 -0.51 -3.31
CA GLY A 100 -17.54 -1.75 -3.84
C GLY A 100 -16.69 -1.57 -5.10
N GLY A 101 -16.20 -2.65 -5.68
CA GLY A 101 -15.36 -2.59 -6.88
C GLY A 101 -13.92 -2.18 -6.55
N ILE A 102 -13.32 -2.79 -5.52
CA ILE A 102 -11.95 -2.49 -5.10
C ILE A 102 -11.11 -3.77 -5.12
N GLY A 103 -9.94 -3.68 -5.75
CA GLY A 103 -8.92 -4.70 -5.68
C GLY A 103 -7.56 -4.14 -5.31
N TYR A 104 -6.78 -4.96 -4.62
CA TYR A 104 -5.36 -4.71 -4.37
C TYR A 104 -4.60 -6.03 -4.47
N LEU A 105 -3.79 -6.19 -5.49
CA LEU A 105 -3.00 -7.38 -5.74
C LEU A 105 -1.51 -7.04 -5.84
N LEU A 106 -0.67 -7.99 -5.47
CA LEU A 106 0.75 -7.90 -5.74
C LEU A 106 1.03 -8.21 -7.22
N LYS A 107 2.02 -7.54 -7.82
CA LYS A 107 2.38 -7.71 -9.25
C LYS A 107 2.77 -9.14 -9.61
N ASP A 108 3.24 -9.94 -8.67
CA ASP A 108 3.54 -11.37 -8.88
C ASP A 108 2.28 -12.22 -9.14
N ARG A 109 1.09 -11.77 -8.73
CA ARG A 109 -0.17 -12.47 -9.03
C ARG A 109 -0.57 -12.42 -10.50
N VAL A 110 0.00 -11.50 -11.26
CA VAL A 110 -0.23 -11.40 -12.71
C VAL A 110 0.29 -12.62 -13.47
N PHE A 111 1.25 -13.35 -12.93
CA PHE A 111 1.79 -14.57 -13.55
C PHE A 111 0.77 -15.73 -13.63
N ASP A 112 -0.23 -15.76 -12.76
CA ASP A 112 -1.39 -16.66 -12.90
C ASP A 112 -2.51 -15.91 -13.62
N SER A 113 -2.50 -15.99 -14.96
CA SER A 113 -3.44 -15.24 -15.80
C SER A 113 -4.91 -15.54 -15.50
N ALA A 114 -5.25 -16.79 -15.17
CA ALA A 114 -6.63 -17.19 -14.90
C ALA A 114 -7.13 -16.56 -13.59
N GLN A 115 -6.35 -16.64 -12.52
CA GLN A 115 -6.69 -16.04 -11.24
C GLN A 115 -6.72 -14.51 -11.33
N PHE A 116 -5.79 -13.91 -12.07
CA PHE A 116 -5.75 -12.46 -12.26
C PHE A 116 -6.99 -11.97 -13.00
N VAL A 117 -7.35 -12.59 -14.12
CA VAL A 117 -8.56 -12.23 -14.89
C VAL A 117 -9.84 -12.42 -14.07
N ASP A 118 -9.92 -13.48 -13.26
CA ASP A 118 -11.04 -13.67 -12.33
C ASP A 118 -11.13 -12.53 -11.30
N ALA A 119 -10.00 -12.10 -10.75
CA ALA A 119 -9.95 -10.95 -9.84
C ALA A 119 -10.41 -9.66 -10.53
N VAL A 120 -9.96 -9.39 -11.77
CA VAL A 120 -10.40 -8.24 -12.56
C VAL A 120 -11.92 -8.26 -12.76
N ARG A 121 -12.49 -9.40 -13.16
CA ARG A 121 -13.94 -9.56 -13.36
C ARG A 121 -14.73 -9.37 -12.07
N ARG A 122 -14.22 -9.89 -10.95
CA ARG A 122 -14.84 -9.74 -9.63
C ARG A 122 -14.90 -8.27 -9.20
N VAL A 123 -13.80 -7.54 -9.39
CA VAL A 123 -13.73 -6.11 -9.10
C VAL A 123 -14.67 -5.32 -10.00
N ALA A 124 -14.69 -5.60 -11.30
CA ALA A 124 -15.59 -4.96 -12.26
C ALA A 124 -17.08 -5.17 -11.91
N ALA A 125 -17.42 -6.32 -11.33
CA ALA A 125 -18.78 -6.63 -10.85
C ALA A 125 -19.12 -5.97 -9.50
N GLY A 126 -18.26 -5.06 -8.98
CA GLY A 126 -18.47 -4.39 -7.70
C GLY A 126 -17.98 -5.18 -6.48
N GLY A 127 -17.38 -6.36 -6.69
CA GLY A 127 -16.80 -7.17 -5.62
C GLY A 127 -15.43 -6.67 -5.16
N THR A 128 -14.78 -7.45 -4.30
CA THR A 128 -13.45 -7.16 -3.76
C THR A 128 -12.46 -8.26 -4.13
N ALA A 129 -11.25 -7.87 -4.52
CA ALA A 129 -10.13 -8.78 -4.76
C ALA A 129 -8.90 -8.26 -4.00
N MET A 130 -8.57 -8.94 -2.91
CA MET A 130 -7.44 -8.55 -2.04
C MET A 130 -6.43 -9.66 -1.98
N ASP A 131 -5.15 -9.31 -2.12
CA ASP A 131 -4.07 -10.26 -1.89
C ASP A 131 -4.10 -10.76 -0.44
N PRO A 132 -3.98 -12.08 -0.20
CA PRO A 132 -3.97 -12.63 1.16
C PRO A 132 -2.89 -12.01 2.05
N GLU A 133 -1.74 -11.66 1.50
CA GLU A 133 -0.66 -11.01 2.26
C GLU A 133 -1.04 -9.59 2.67
N VAL A 134 -1.74 -8.83 1.80
CA VAL A 134 -2.29 -7.52 2.13
C VAL A 134 -3.31 -7.62 3.24
N ILE A 135 -4.23 -8.60 3.17
CA ILE A 135 -5.22 -8.87 4.22
C ILE A 135 -4.53 -9.19 5.54
N ALA A 136 -3.55 -10.11 5.52
CA ALA A 136 -2.83 -10.50 6.74
C ALA A 136 -2.17 -9.30 7.42
N ARG A 137 -1.53 -8.41 6.66
CA ARG A 137 -0.91 -7.20 7.18
C ARG A 137 -1.91 -6.15 7.65
N LEU A 138 -3.06 -6.02 6.99
CA LEU A 138 -4.14 -5.13 7.45
C LEU A 138 -4.75 -5.62 8.77
N LEU A 139 -4.96 -6.93 8.92
CA LEU A 139 -5.49 -7.54 10.14
C LEU A 139 -4.49 -7.49 11.30
N ALA A 140 -3.20 -7.70 11.04
CA ALA A 140 -2.14 -7.62 12.05
C ALA A 140 -2.10 -6.24 12.75
N ARG A 141 -2.54 -5.17 12.06
CA ARG A 141 -2.64 -3.81 12.64
C ARG A 141 -4.00 -3.49 13.28
N ASN A 142 -5.08 -4.21 12.92
CA ASN A 142 -6.40 -4.00 13.53
C ASN A 142 -6.52 -4.58 14.95
N THR A 143 -5.60 -5.44 15.34
CA THR A 143 -5.36 -5.69 16.74
C THR A 143 -4.55 -4.53 17.27
N GLY A 144 -5.18 -3.41 17.61
CA GLY A 144 -4.56 -2.15 18.09
C GLY A 144 -3.68 -2.28 19.34
N ASN A 145 -3.34 -3.50 19.69
CA ASN A 145 -2.30 -3.97 20.58
C ASN A 145 -1.19 -4.75 19.84
N GLY A 146 -1.32 -5.04 18.53
CA GLY A 146 -0.47 -6.02 17.83
C GLY A 146 0.92 -5.49 17.48
N THR A 147 1.03 -4.27 17.00
CA THR A 147 2.34 -3.72 16.59
C THR A 147 3.24 -3.49 17.80
N LEU A 148 2.64 -3.06 18.91
CA LEU A 148 3.38 -2.89 20.16
C LEU A 148 3.44 -4.17 21.01
N ALA A 149 2.59 -5.19 20.72
CA ALA A 149 2.60 -6.48 21.42
C ALA A 149 3.89 -7.29 21.16
N VAL A 150 4.54 -7.08 20.03
CA VAL A 150 5.83 -7.71 19.71
C VAL A 150 6.99 -7.12 20.53
N LEU A 151 6.80 -5.95 21.15
CA LEU A 151 7.79 -5.29 21.99
C LEU A 151 7.71 -5.82 23.44
N SER A 152 8.87 -6.08 24.02
CA SER A 152 8.98 -6.34 25.46
C SER A 152 8.52 -5.13 26.28
N PRO A 153 8.18 -5.29 27.57
CA PRO A 153 7.83 -4.16 28.45
C PRO A 153 8.90 -3.06 28.47
N ARG A 154 10.17 -3.44 28.48
CA ARG A 154 11.30 -2.49 28.46
C ARG A 154 11.44 -1.74 27.13
N GLU A 155 11.20 -2.41 26.01
CA GLU A 155 11.19 -1.77 24.70
C GLU A 155 10.03 -0.78 24.55
N ARG A 156 8.85 -1.11 25.08
CA ARG A 156 7.70 -0.17 25.11
C ARG A 156 7.99 1.07 25.96
N GLU A 157 8.64 0.90 27.11
CA GLU A 157 9.02 2.01 27.96
C GLU A 157 10.05 2.94 27.27
N VAL A 158 11.05 2.37 26.60
CA VAL A 158 12.01 3.14 25.76
C VAL A 158 11.26 3.88 24.65
N LEU A 159 10.36 3.22 23.94
CA LEU A 159 9.60 3.81 22.84
C LEU A 159 8.67 4.93 23.29
N ALA A 160 8.01 4.76 24.44
CA ALA A 160 7.19 5.81 25.06
C ALA A 160 8.02 7.07 25.36
N LEU A 161 9.20 6.91 25.96
CA LEU A 161 10.10 8.03 26.22
C LEU A 161 10.69 8.65 24.94
N MET A 162 10.87 7.87 23.88
CA MET A 162 11.21 8.39 22.55
C MET A 162 10.08 9.24 21.98
N ALA A 163 8.82 8.84 22.17
CA ALA A 163 7.64 9.58 21.73
C ALA A 163 7.47 10.91 22.49
N GLU A 164 7.98 10.99 23.73
CA GLU A 164 8.08 12.27 24.48
C GLU A 164 9.20 13.19 23.94
N GLY A 165 9.91 12.80 22.88
CA GLY A 165 11.01 13.57 22.30
C GLY A 165 12.34 13.49 23.06
N ARG A 166 12.52 12.56 24.00
CA ARG A 166 13.74 12.44 24.83
C ARG A 166 14.93 11.91 24.05
N SER A 167 16.12 12.44 24.35
CA SER A 167 17.40 11.89 23.87
C SER A 167 17.73 10.55 24.54
N ASN A 168 18.65 9.75 23.96
CA ASN A 168 19.11 8.52 24.58
C ASN A 168 19.71 8.72 25.98
N ALA A 169 20.44 9.82 26.20
CA ALA A 169 20.97 10.21 27.51
C ALA A 169 19.85 10.44 28.52
N ALA A 170 18.80 11.19 28.14
CA ALA A 170 17.65 11.46 29.02
C ALA A 170 16.84 10.19 29.33
N ILE A 171 16.68 9.28 28.34
CA ILE A 171 16.04 7.96 28.51
C ILE A 171 16.86 7.10 29.48
N ALA A 172 18.18 7.04 29.28
CA ALA A 172 19.10 6.28 30.12
C ALA A 172 19.01 6.73 31.58
N GLN A 173 19.00 8.03 31.81
CA GLN A 173 18.89 8.64 33.13
C GLN A 173 17.56 8.29 33.81
N ARG A 174 16.42 8.40 33.06
CA ARG A 174 15.10 8.14 33.59
C ARG A 174 14.83 6.65 33.90
N MET A 175 15.41 5.75 33.08
CA MET A 175 15.25 4.30 33.26
C MET A 175 16.33 3.69 34.15
N VAL A 176 17.30 4.48 34.61
CA VAL A 176 18.47 4.04 35.42
C VAL A 176 19.26 2.93 34.71
N ILE A 177 19.55 3.14 33.43
CA ILE A 177 20.36 2.24 32.59
C ILE A 177 21.41 3.03 31.83
N THR A 178 22.30 2.34 31.11
CA THR A 178 23.31 3.01 30.29
C THR A 178 22.76 3.46 28.95
N GLU A 179 23.32 4.50 28.33
CA GLU A 179 22.95 4.89 26.95
C GLU A 179 23.16 3.76 25.94
N ARG A 180 24.18 2.91 26.17
CA ARG A 180 24.42 1.73 25.34
C ARG A 180 23.27 0.71 25.44
N ALA A 181 22.67 0.56 26.61
CA ALA A 181 21.48 -0.28 26.79
C ALA A 181 20.26 0.32 26.06
N VAL A 182 20.06 1.66 26.14
CA VAL A 182 19.02 2.35 25.36
C VAL A 182 19.22 2.14 23.85
N ALA A 183 20.43 2.30 23.35
CA ALA A 183 20.75 2.07 21.94
C ALA A 183 20.44 0.61 21.51
N LYS A 184 20.74 -0.38 22.36
CA LYS A 184 20.42 -1.78 22.12
C LYS A 184 18.89 -2.01 22.05
N HIS A 185 18.12 -1.45 22.98
CA HIS A 185 16.67 -1.51 22.95
C HIS A 185 16.10 -0.82 21.70
N THR A 186 16.63 0.34 21.33
CA THR A 186 16.23 1.07 20.12
C THR A 186 16.47 0.24 18.85
N ALA A 187 17.62 -0.41 18.73
CA ALA A 187 17.89 -1.30 17.59
C ALA A 187 16.95 -2.51 17.55
N SER A 188 16.64 -3.09 18.72
CA SER A 188 15.67 -4.18 18.82
C SER A 188 14.24 -3.73 18.47
N ILE A 189 13.83 -2.53 18.89
CA ILE A 189 12.54 -1.92 18.50
C ILE A 189 12.45 -1.79 16.98
N PHE A 190 13.48 -1.24 16.34
CA PHE A 190 13.47 -1.09 14.87
C PHE A 190 13.35 -2.43 14.15
N LEU A 191 14.07 -3.46 14.62
CA LEU A 191 13.98 -4.81 14.07
C LEU A 191 12.57 -5.41 14.25
N ARG A 192 11.99 -5.30 15.45
CA ARG A 192 10.67 -5.86 15.76
C ARG A 192 9.52 -5.12 15.07
N LEU A 193 9.68 -3.83 14.81
CA LEU A 193 8.74 -3.01 14.04
C LEU A 193 8.99 -3.07 12.53
N ASP A 194 9.95 -3.90 12.06
CA ASP A 194 10.35 -4.05 10.66
C ASP A 194 10.75 -2.72 10.00
N LEU A 195 11.45 -1.87 10.74
CA LEU A 195 11.95 -0.59 10.25
C LEU A 195 13.36 -0.77 9.66
N GLN A 196 13.42 -1.01 8.35
CA GLN A 196 14.67 -1.22 7.64
C GLN A 196 15.53 0.05 7.60
N PRO A 197 16.87 -0.07 7.51
CA PRO A 197 17.74 1.08 7.25
C PRO A 197 17.35 1.73 5.90
N SER A 198 17.20 3.05 5.91
CA SER A 198 16.94 3.86 4.73
C SER A 198 17.76 5.14 4.84
N ASP A 199 18.27 5.64 3.71
CA ASP A 199 18.99 6.91 3.67
C ASP A 199 18.01 8.11 3.74
N ASP A 200 16.75 7.90 3.36
CA ASP A 200 15.71 8.93 3.29
C ASP A 200 14.84 9.00 4.55
N ASP A 201 14.80 7.94 5.38
CA ASP A 201 13.89 7.83 6.50
C ASP A 201 14.58 7.81 7.87
N ASN A 202 14.09 8.63 8.79
CA ASN A 202 14.51 8.57 10.17
C ASN A 202 13.71 7.49 10.93
N ARG A 203 14.32 6.30 11.12
CA ARG A 203 13.70 5.16 11.82
C ARG A 203 13.19 5.50 13.22
N ARG A 204 13.80 6.46 13.90
CA ARG A 204 13.34 6.91 15.22
C ARG A 204 11.98 7.61 15.11
N VAL A 205 11.81 8.45 14.10
CA VAL A 205 10.52 9.11 13.80
C VAL A 205 9.48 8.08 13.40
N LEU A 206 9.82 7.12 12.53
CA LEU A 206 8.91 6.05 12.13
C LEU A 206 8.44 5.19 13.32
N ALA A 207 9.34 4.85 14.24
CA ALA A 207 8.99 4.12 15.45
C ALA A 207 8.03 4.91 16.35
N VAL A 208 8.25 6.22 16.51
CA VAL A 208 7.35 7.11 17.25
C VAL A 208 5.98 7.22 16.59
N ILE A 209 5.92 7.37 15.27
CA ILE A 209 4.65 7.37 14.51
C ILE A 209 3.91 6.04 14.72
N ALA A 210 4.59 4.90 14.67
CA ALA A 210 4.01 3.60 14.94
C ALA A 210 3.47 3.48 16.37
N TYR A 211 4.11 4.12 17.35
CA TYR A 211 3.64 4.18 18.74
C TYR A 211 2.40 5.06 18.92
N LEU A 212 2.36 6.22 18.28
CA LEU A 212 1.25 7.19 18.40
C LEU A 212 0.03 6.79 17.56
N GLY A 213 0.20 5.95 16.54
CA GLY A 213 -0.86 5.47 15.67
C GLY A 213 -1.46 4.12 16.06
N GLY A 214 -0.97 3.47 17.12
CA GLY A 214 -1.51 2.23 17.70
C GLY A 214 -2.21 2.54 19.01
#